data_2f0f3d85d90fec2cd591a0735e93eea9
#
_entry.id   2f0f3d85d90fec2cd591a0735e93eea9
#
_cell.length_a   1.000
_cell.length_b   1.000
_cell.length_c   1.000
_cell.angle_alpha   90.00
_cell.angle_beta   90.00
_cell.angle_gamma   90.00
#
_symmetry.space_group_name_H-M   'P 1'
#
loop_
_entity.id
_entity.type
_entity.pdbx_description
1 polymer ?
#
loop_
_entity_poly.entity_id
_entity_poly.type
_entity_poly.pdbx_seq_one_letter_code
_entity_poly.pdbx_strand_id
1 'polypeptide(L)' 'MRVEASLPVSELVDRFRAEGQELALVFEDDTVVGLVAVTDAVEAITGEVTDPLDADPGT' A
#
# COMPACT_ATOMS: atom_id res chain seq x y z
N MET A 1 -4.55 11.35 0.86
CA MET A 1 -3.84 11.18 2.13
C MET A 1 -2.34 11.18 1.87
N ARG A 2 -1.59 11.73 2.77
CA ARG A 2 -0.14 11.81 2.61
C ARG A 2 0.53 10.93 3.67
N VAL A 3 1.48 10.11 3.26
CA VAL A 3 2.24 9.27 4.19
C VAL A 3 3.72 9.30 3.84
N GLU A 4 4.55 9.03 4.82
CA GLU A 4 5.99 8.96 4.61
C GLU A 4 6.37 7.56 4.14
N ALA A 5 7.38 7.49 3.28
CA ALA A 5 7.84 6.21 2.74
C ALA A 5 8.28 5.23 3.84
N SER A 6 8.68 5.76 4.98
CA SER A 6 9.14 4.92 6.10
C SER A 6 8.01 4.36 6.95
N LEU A 7 6.76 4.75 6.67
CA LEU A 7 5.62 4.27 7.47
C LEU A 7 5.42 2.78 7.25
N PRO A 8 5.36 1.97 8.32
CA PRO A 8 5.10 0.54 8.17
C PRO A 8 3.74 0.30 7.52
N VAL A 9 3.64 -0.76 6.73
CA VAL A 9 2.41 -1.06 5.99
C VAL A 9 1.23 -1.29 6.93
N SER A 10 1.45 -1.92 8.09
CA SER A 10 0.38 -2.15 9.04
C SER A 10 -0.21 -0.84 9.55
N GLU A 11 0.65 0.16 9.80
CA GLU A 11 0.17 1.46 10.22
C GLU A 11 -0.51 2.21 9.08
N LEU A 12 -0.05 1.98 7.85
CA LEU A 12 -0.67 2.57 6.68
C LEU A 12 -2.12 2.10 6.55
N VAL A 13 -2.37 0.81 6.74
CA VAL A 13 -3.73 0.27 6.68
C VAL A 13 -4.60 0.89 7.76
N ASP A 14 -4.05 1.03 8.97
CA ASP A 14 -4.80 1.67 10.06
C ASP A 14 -5.15 3.11 9.71
N ARG A 15 -4.25 3.81 9.06
CA ARG A 15 -4.51 5.19 8.66
C ARG A 15 -5.57 5.28 7.58
N PHE A 16 -5.55 4.38 6.62
CA PHE A 16 -6.60 4.34 5.61
C PHE A 16 -7.97 4.21 6.27
N ARG A 17 -8.07 3.32 7.26
CA ARG A 17 -9.34 3.12 7.97
C ARG A 17 -9.73 4.33 8.79
N ALA A 18 -8.78 4.89 9.52
CA ALA A 18 -9.06 6.00 10.40
C ALA A 18 -9.51 7.23 9.63
N GLU A 19 -8.96 7.45 8.46
CA GLU A 19 -9.25 8.63 7.66
C GLU A 19 -10.29 8.40 6.57
N GLY A 20 -10.72 7.17 6.39
CA GLY A 20 -11.69 6.84 5.36
C GLY A 20 -11.17 7.10 3.96
N GLN A 21 -9.89 6.92 3.75
CA GLN A 21 -9.25 7.17 2.46
C GLN A 21 -8.99 5.87 1.72
N GLU A 22 -8.86 5.96 0.41
CA GLU A 22 -8.58 4.79 -0.42
C GLU A 22 -7.24 4.89 -1.13
N LEU A 23 -6.69 6.08 -1.24
CA LEU A 23 -5.42 6.33 -1.89
C LEU A 23 -4.53 7.19 -1.01
N ALA A 24 -3.23 6.96 -1.09
CA ALA A 24 -2.26 7.76 -0.37
C ALA A 24 -1.10 8.11 -1.28
N LEU A 25 -0.63 9.35 -1.16
CA LEU A 25 0.61 9.77 -1.79
C LEU A 25 1.75 9.45 -0.84
N VAL A 26 2.76 8.79 -1.35
CA VAL A 26 3.93 8.42 -0.55
C VAL A 26 5.02 9.46 -0.77
N PHE A 27 5.53 9.98 0.32
CA PHE A 27 6.55 11.02 0.30
C PHE A 27 7.85 10.53 0.90
N GLU A 28 8.94 11.03 0.35
CA GLU A 28 10.27 10.86 0.92
C GLU A 28 10.97 12.20 0.77
N ASP A 29 11.42 12.77 1.91
CA ASP A 29 12.06 14.09 1.90
C ASP A 29 11.24 15.15 1.16
N ASP A 30 9.95 15.19 1.46
CA ASP A 30 9.01 16.14 0.86
C ASP A 30 8.80 15.98 -0.64
N THR A 31 9.27 14.88 -1.19
CA THR A 31 9.09 14.57 -2.60
C THR A 31 8.16 13.39 -2.75
N VAL A 32 7.19 13.50 -3.65
CA VAL A 32 6.30 12.37 -3.92
C VAL A 32 7.08 11.30 -4.65
N VAL A 33 7.13 10.11 -4.06
CA VAL A 33 7.84 8.99 -4.66
C VAL A 33 6.90 7.88 -5.12
N GLY A 34 5.62 7.96 -4.77
CA GLY A 34 4.68 6.95 -5.22
C GLY A 34 3.26 7.21 -4.78
N LEU A 35 2.40 6.29 -5.19
CA LEU A 35 0.98 6.30 -4.85
C LEU A 35 0.62 4.88 -4.47
N VAL A 36 -0.15 4.72 -3.39
CA VAL A 36 -0.56 3.41 -2.94
C VAL A 36 -2.06 3.39 -2.69
N ALA A 37 -2.71 2.30 -3.08
CA ALA A 37 -4.12 2.11 -2.82
C ALA A 37 -4.29 1.21 -1.59
N VAL A 38 -5.41 1.39 -0.88
CA VAL A 38 -5.68 0.60 0.32
C VAL A 38 -5.68 -0.90 0.04
N THR A 39 -6.18 -1.31 -1.13
CA THR A 39 -6.21 -2.72 -1.49
C THR A 39 -4.80 -3.29 -1.63
N ASP A 40 -3.88 -2.52 -2.19
CA ASP A 40 -2.49 -2.96 -2.33
C ASP A 40 -1.82 -3.11 -0.96
N ALA A 41 -2.11 -2.19 -0.05
CA ALA A 41 -1.55 -2.26 1.30
C ALA A 41 -2.07 -3.47 2.06
N VAL A 42 -3.37 -3.77 1.93
CA VAL A 42 -3.96 -4.93 2.58
C VAL A 42 -3.38 -6.21 2.02
N GLU A 43 -3.22 -6.30 0.71
CA GLU A 43 -2.65 -7.48 0.08
C GLU A 43 -1.21 -7.70 0.54
N ALA A 44 -0.44 -6.63 0.72
CA ALA A 44 0.94 -6.74 1.20
C ALA A 44 0.99 -7.33 2.61
N ILE A 45 0.03 -6.97 3.46
CA ILE A 45 -0.02 -7.49 4.83
C ILE A 45 -0.45 -8.95 4.85
N THR A 46 -1.42 -9.32 4.04
CA THR A 46 -1.94 -10.68 4.04
C THR A 46 -1.03 -11.64 3.29
N GLY A 47 -0.11 -11.11 2.51
CA GLY A 47 0.76 -11.95 1.72
C GLY A 47 0.11 -12.48 0.46
N GLU A 48 -0.98 -11.88 0.06
CA GLU A 48 -1.73 -12.32 -1.12
C GLU A 48 -1.47 -11.46 -2.36
N VAL A 49 -0.40 -10.72 -2.33
CA VAL A 49 -0.02 -9.93 -3.50
C VAL A 49 0.29 -10.89 -4.64
N THR A 50 -0.42 -10.73 -5.73
CA THR A 50 -0.23 -11.58 -6.90
C THR A 50 0.43 -10.77 -7.98
N ASP A 51 1.62 -11.17 -8.37
CA ASP A 51 2.29 -10.61 -9.52
C ASP A 51 1.70 -11.29 -10.75
N PRO A 52 1.21 -10.53 -11.72
CA PRO A 52 0.68 -11.14 -12.94
C PRO A 52 1.66 -12.07 -13.63
N LEU A 53 2.94 -11.82 -13.46
CA LEU A 53 3.97 -12.67 -14.06
C LEU A 53 4.20 -13.93 -13.24
N ASP A 54 3.80 -13.91 -11.99
CA ASP A 54 3.90 -15.06 -11.10
C ASP A 54 2.60 -15.78 -10.94
N ALA A 55 1.57 -15.22 -11.45
CA ALA A 55 0.28 -15.85 -11.37
C ALA A 55 0.38 -17.14 -12.18
N ASP A 56 0.70 -18.18 -11.53
CA ASP A 56 0.87 -19.44 -12.20
C ASP A 56 -0.33 -20.32 -11.96
N PRO A 57 -1.20 -20.32 -12.89
CA PRO A 57 -2.40 -21.14 -12.78
C PRO A 57 -2.09 -22.61 -12.91
N GLY A 58 -0.95 -22.91 -13.44
CA GLY A 58 -0.56 -24.28 -13.56
C GLY A 58 -0.47 -24.92 -12.19
N THR A 59 -0.45 -24.03 -11.30
CA THR A 59 -0.63 -24.50 -9.95
C THR A 59 -2.05 -24.87 -9.80
#